data_9143ce3ad3730198dc173953b1d077ac
#
_entry.id   9143ce3ad3730198dc173953b1d077ac
#
_cell.length_a   1.000
_cell.length_b   1.000
_cell.length_c   1.000
_cell.angle_alpha   90.00
_cell.angle_beta   90.00
_cell.angle_gamma   90.00
#
_symmetry.space_group_name_H-M   'P 1'
#
loop_
_entity.id
_entity.type
_entity.pdbx_description
1 polymer ?
#
loop_
_entity_poly.entity_id
_entity_poly.type
_entity_poly.pdbx_seq_one_letter_code
_entity_poly.pdbx_strand_id
1 'polypeptide(L)'
;MKLRVGVIGLGKAWESRHAPALRALADRFEVRAFCDPVAHRAQEVAQHWPARACDSFRTLTHSDDVDAVLLLSARWYGVLPIFAACESGKAVYCSAALDLDTSEAAEVRRRVREAGIAFMAEFPCRLAPATLRLKELMATRLGRPRLLFCNRRHTSSAASMRPYSADMRQLIEMVDWCRDVVGIEASSVVGAAHSSAPVGAAAEHSAAPKDYLVMTLDFSPLGEVGTGPVAQIACGSYVAPEWHEAAAFRRPADLQVVCQRGIAFLDLPHTLVWFDEAGQHSELLDHDRPVGEQLLLYFHRQVSSLVLKTSSLDDAYQALTIVNRAQESYAQGCRLGLE
;
A
#
# COMPACT_ATOMS: atom_id res chain seq x y z
N MET A 1 -4.21 -22.76 -14.48
CA MET A 1 -5.64 -22.47 -14.31
C MET A 1 -5.85 -20.99 -14.62
N LYS A 2 -6.83 -20.64 -15.45
CA LYS A 2 -7.20 -19.26 -15.72
C LYS A 2 -8.19 -18.79 -14.66
N LEU A 3 -7.89 -17.69 -13.95
CA LEU A 3 -8.71 -17.19 -12.87
C LEU A 3 -9.77 -16.24 -13.41
N ARG A 4 -11.06 -16.54 -13.17
CA ARG A 4 -12.20 -15.71 -13.59
C ARG A 4 -12.41 -14.61 -12.55
N VAL A 5 -12.29 -13.35 -12.95
CA VAL A 5 -12.31 -12.22 -12.01
C VAL A 5 -13.46 -11.27 -12.26
N GLY A 6 -14.06 -10.78 -11.18
CA GLY A 6 -14.94 -9.63 -11.16
C GLY A 6 -14.20 -8.40 -10.64
N VAL A 7 -14.42 -7.24 -11.26
CA VAL A 7 -13.74 -5.99 -10.91
C VAL A 7 -14.74 -5.02 -10.29
N ILE A 8 -14.43 -4.49 -9.12
CA ILE A 8 -15.24 -3.50 -8.40
C ILE A 8 -14.43 -2.21 -8.26
N GLY A 9 -14.93 -1.13 -8.87
CA GLY A 9 -14.30 0.19 -8.87
C GLY A 9 -13.38 0.42 -10.06
N LEU A 10 -13.81 1.30 -10.98
CA LEU A 10 -13.18 1.57 -12.27
C LEU A 10 -12.53 2.98 -12.30
N GLY A 11 -11.84 3.34 -11.22
CA GLY A 11 -11.13 4.61 -11.11
C GLY A 11 -9.70 4.56 -11.66
N LYS A 12 -8.89 5.55 -11.27
CA LYS A 12 -7.51 5.73 -11.75
C LYS A 12 -6.63 4.47 -11.63
N ALA A 13 -6.76 3.70 -10.54
CA ALA A 13 -5.99 2.46 -10.36
C ALA A 13 -6.35 1.41 -11.43
N TRP A 14 -7.63 1.31 -11.81
CA TRP A 14 -8.07 0.49 -12.93
C TRP A 14 -7.39 0.93 -14.23
N GLU A 15 -7.53 2.20 -14.59
CA GLU A 15 -7.07 2.72 -15.90
C GLU A 15 -5.55 2.62 -16.06
N SER A 16 -4.81 3.06 -15.05
CA SER A 16 -3.35 3.21 -15.15
C SER A 16 -2.56 1.94 -14.84
N ARG A 17 -3.13 0.97 -14.10
CA ARG A 17 -2.37 -0.18 -13.59
C ARG A 17 -3.02 -1.51 -13.92
N HIS A 18 -4.30 -1.72 -13.55
CA HIS A 18 -4.89 -3.06 -13.58
C HIS A 18 -5.43 -3.45 -14.96
N ALA A 19 -6.02 -2.53 -15.72
CA ALA A 19 -6.51 -2.82 -17.05
C ALA A 19 -5.38 -3.21 -18.02
N PRO A 20 -4.26 -2.49 -18.11
CA PRO A 20 -3.11 -2.92 -18.90
C PRO A 20 -2.55 -4.27 -18.46
N ALA A 21 -2.40 -4.47 -17.13
CA ALA A 21 -1.87 -5.71 -16.58
C ALA A 21 -2.77 -6.93 -16.86
N LEU A 22 -4.09 -6.80 -16.75
CA LEU A 22 -5.03 -7.87 -17.06
C LEU A 22 -5.02 -8.23 -18.55
N ARG A 23 -4.80 -7.24 -19.44
CA ARG A 23 -4.61 -7.53 -20.89
C ARG A 23 -3.31 -8.27 -21.14
N ALA A 24 -2.21 -7.87 -20.51
CA ALA A 24 -0.92 -8.55 -20.64
C ALA A 24 -0.95 -9.98 -20.09
N LEU A 25 -1.77 -10.23 -19.06
CA LEU A 25 -1.92 -11.52 -18.39
C LEU A 25 -3.21 -12.27 -18.79
N ALA A 26 -3.68 -12.08 -20.02
CA ALA A 26 -4.91 -12.72 -20.54
C ALA A 26 -4.84 -14.27 -20.60
N ASP A 27 -3.64 -14.84 -20.51
CA ASP A 27 -3.43 -16.28 -20.37
C ASP A 27 -3.76 -16.80 -18.95
N ARG A 28 -3.72 -15.93 -17.94
CA ARG A 28 -3.92 -16.25 -16.52
C ARG A 28 -5.22 -15.74 -15.94
N PHE A 29 -5.72 -14.62 -16.45
CA PHE A 29 -6.94 -13.96 -15.97
C PHE A 29 -8.00 -13.87 -17.07
N GLU A 30 -9.25 -13.98 -16.65
CA GLU A 30 -10.41 -13.74 -17.48
C GLU A 30 -11.38 -12.82 -16.73
N VAL A 31 -11.56 -11.60 -17.23
CA VAL A 31 -12.52 -10.67 -16.64
C VAL A 31 -13.93 -11.06 -17.05
N ARG A 32 -14.81 -11.31 -16.10
CA ARG A 32 -16.20 -11.75 -16.30
C ARG A 32 -17.22 -10.66 -16.01
N ALA A 33 -16.94 -9.79 -15.06
CA ALA A 33 -17.89 -8.80 -14.61
C ALA A 33 -17.22 -7.52 -14.13
N PHE A 34 -17.91 -6.41 -14.33
CA PHE A 34 -17.55 -5.08 -13.81
C PHE A 34 -18.69 -4.54 -12.94
N CYS A 35 -18.32 -3.87 -11.85
CA CYS A 35 -19.22 -3.10 -11.01
C CYS A 35 -18.56 -1.77 -10.61
N ASP A 36 -19.29 -0.68 -10.74
CA ASP A 36 -18.84 0.66 -10.32
C ASP A 36 -20.03 1.42 -9.71
N PRO A 37 -19.84 2.29 -8.71
CA PRO A 37 -20.91 3.15 -8.20
C PRO A 37 -21.59 3.99 -9.28
N VAL A 38 -20.86 4.31 -10.34
CA VAL A 38 -21.42 4.95 -11.55
C VAL A 38 -21.70 3.88 -12.59
N ALA A 39 -22.94 3.41 -12.66
CA ALA A 39 -23.36 2.31 -13.55
C ALA A 39 -22.93 2.50 -15.01
N HIS A 40 -23.02 3.72 -15.54
CA HIS A 40 -22.59 4.07 -16.89
C HIS A 40 -21.11 3.70 -17.14
N ARG A 41 -20.22 3.95 -16.15
CA ARG A 41 -18.79 3.61 -16.28
C ARG A 41 -18.57 2.10 -16.38
N ALA A 42 -19.33 1.30 -15.64
CA ALA A 42 -19.26 -0.16 -15.74
C ALA A 42 -19.74 -0.64 -17.10
N GLN A 43 -20.83 -0.06 -17.65
CA GLN A 43 -21.35 -0.37 -18.96
C GLN A 43 -20.37 0.01 -20.08
N GLU A 44 -19.78 1.19 -20.01
CA GLU A 44 -18.79 1.67 -20.98
C GLU A 44 -17.54 0.78 -21.01
N VAL A 45 -16.99 0.44 -19.85
CA VAL A 45 -15.83 -0.46 -19.78
C VAL A 45 -16.19 -1.86 -20.30
N ALA A 46 -17.35 -2.38 -19.96
CA ALA A 46 -17.81 -3.71 -20.41
C ALA A 46 -17.91 -3.83 -21.94
N GLN A 47 -18.16 -2.74 -22.68
CA GLN A 47 -18.15 -2.75 -24.15
C GLN A 47 -16.78 -3.09 -24.76
N HIS A 48 -15.70 -2.85 -24.02
CA HIS A 48 -14.32 -3.06 -24.48
C HIS A 48 -13.67 -4.34 -23.92
N TRP A 49 -14.45 -5.15 -23.20
CA TRP A 49 -14.00 -6.40 -22.58
C TRP A 49 -15.04 -7.51 -22.79
N PRO A 50 -14.64 -8.80 -22.86
CA PRO A 50 -15.57 -9.92 -22.91
C PRO A 50 -16.22 -10.16 -21.53
N ALA A 51 -16.86 -9.14 -20.98
CA ALA A 51 -17.38 -9.12 -19.61
C ALA A 51 -18.69 -8.33 -19.54
N ARG A 52 -19.52 -8.64 -18.54
CA ARG A 52 -20.79 -7.93 -18.33
C ARG A 52 -20.65 -6.80 -17.28
N ALA A 53 -21.50 -5.80 -17.37
CA ALA A 53 -21.72 -4.84 -16.29
C ALA A 53 -22.72 -5.41 -15.28
N CYS A 54 -22.44 -5.25 -13.98
CA CYS A 54 -23.33 -5.62 -12.89
C CYS A 54 -23.81 -4.37 -12.16
N ASP A 55 -25.09 -4.35 -11.78
CA ASP A 55 -25.71 -3.23 -11.09
C ASP A 55 -25.28 -3.13 -9.62
N SER A 56 -24.77 -4.23 -9.05
CA SER A 56 -24.30 -4.26 -7.67
C SER A 56 -23.08 -5.17 -7.48
N PHE A 57 -22.26 -4.86 -6.48
CA PHE A 57 -21.17 -5.74 -6.07
C PHE A 57 -21.69 -7.10 -5.58
N ARG A 58 -22.89 -7.17 -4.99
CA ARG A 58 -23.49 -8.44 -4.55
C ARG A 58 -23.80 -9.36 -5.72
N THR A 59 -24.39 -8.84 -6.80
CA THR A 59 -24.62 -9.61 -8.03
C THR A 59 -23.33 -10.16 -8.60
N LEU A 60 -22.23 -9.35 -8.55
CA LEU A 60 -20.93 -9.77 -9.03
C LEU A 60 -20.31 -10.86 -8.11
N THR A 61 -20.33 -10.69 -6.80
CA THR A 61 -19.71 -11.63 -5.86
C THR A 61 -20.43 -12.96 -5.75
N HIS A 62 -21.77 -13.00 -5.93
CA HIS A 62 -22.56 -14.23 -5.89
C HIS A 62 -22.59 -14.98 -7.23
N SER A 63 -21.90 -14.48 -8.23
CA SER A 63 -21.88 -15.09 -9.56
C SER A 63 -21.00 -16.35 -9.62
N ASP A 64 -21.53 -17.45 -10.18
CA ASP A 64 -20.81 -18.74 -10.29
C ASP A 64 -19.68 -18.70 -11.32
N ASP A 65 -19.66 -17.71 -12.20
CA ASP A 65 -18.62 -17.52 -13.22
C ASP A 65 -17.49 -16.58 -12.76
N VAL A 66 -17.48 -16.19 -11.48
CA VAL A 66 -16.41 -15.39 -10.83
C VAL A 66 -15.75 -16.21 -9.74
N ASP A 67 -14.43 -16.35 -9.79
CA ASP A 67 -13.62 -17.07 -8.79
C ASP A 67 -13.00 -16.11 -7.78
N ALA A 68 -12.70 -14.88 -8.21
CA ALA A 68 -12.05 -13.87 -7.37
C ALA A 68 -12.55 -12.45 -7.68
N VAL A 69 -12.45 -11.58 -6.69
CA VAL A 69 -12.86 -10.18 -6.76
C VAL A 69 -11.64 -9.27 -6.68
N LEU A 70 -11.49 -8.37 -7.65
CA LEU A 70 -10.54 -7.28 -7.61
C LEU A 70 -11.26 -6.02 -7.11
N LEU A 71 -11.12 -5.69 -5.84
CA LEU A 71 -11.67 -4.48 -5.24
C LEU A 71 -10.66 -3.34 -5.39
N LEU A 72 -10.83 -2.51 -6.42
CA LEU A 72 -9.90 -1.43 -6.79
C LEU A 72 -10.29 -0.06 -6.21
N SER A 73 -11.51 0.06 -5.67
CA SER A 73 -11.96 1.25 -4.97
C SER A 73 -12.93 0.88 -3.85
N ALA A 74 -12.46 0.95 -2.61
CA ALA A 74 -13.32 0.72 -1.43
C ALA A 74 -14.07 1.96 -0.98
N ARG A 75 -13.78 3.14 -1.55
CA ARG A 75 -14.23 4.44 -1.07
C ARG A 75 -15.75 4.58 -0.90
N TRP A 76 -16.53 3.92 -1.79
CA TRP A 76 -17.99 4.03 -1.79
C TRP A 76 -18.68 2.91 -1.04
N TYR A 77 -18.11 1.71 -1.11
CA TYR A 77 -18.72 0.51 -0.56
C TYR A 77 -18.14 0.11 0.80
N GLY A 78 -17.03 0.74 1.22
CA GLY A 78 -16.28 0.33 2.41
C GLY A 78 -15.86 -1.13 2.34
N VAL A 79 -16.09 -1.85 3.43
CA VAL A 79 -15.75 -3.27 3.58
C VAL A 79 -16.81 -4.24 3.04
N LEU A 80 -17.98 -3.74 2.64
CA LEU A 80 -19.11 -4.59 2.24
C LEU A 80 -18.81 -5.55 1.09
N PRO A 81 -18.06 -5.16 0.02
CA PRO A 81 -17.68 -6.11 -1.02
C PRO A 81 -16.78 -7.24 -0.52
N ILE A 82 -15.92 -6.97 0.49
CA ILE A 82 -15.07 -8.00 1.10
C ILE A 82 -15.95 -9.00 1.85
N PHE A 83 -16.94 -8.54 2.62
CA PHE A 83 -17.85 -9.41 3.33
C PHE A 83 -18.70 -10.27 2.38
N ALA A 84 -19.22 -9.68 1.30
CA ALA A 84 -19.96 -10.43 0.29
C ALA A 84 -19.08 -11.48 -0.42
N ALA A 85 -17.81 -11.19 -0.65
CA ALA A 85 -16.85 -12.16 -1.19
C ALA A 85 -16.56 -13.30 -0.19
N CYS A 86 -16.44 -12.99 1.12
CA CYS A 86 -16.33 -14.00 2.16
C CYS A 86 -17.55 -14.94 2.21
N GLU A 87 -18.76 -14.38 2.16
CA GLU A 87 -20.02 -15.13 2.13
C GLU A 87 -20.13 -16.08 0.93
N SER A 88 -19.52 -15.69 -0.20
CA SER A 88 -19.55 -16.46 -1.45
C SER A 88 -18.28 -17.31 -1.68
N GLY A 89 -17.35 -17.34 -0.73
CA GLY A 89 -16.10 -18.11 -0.84
C GLY A 89 -15.16 -17.63 -1.96
N LYS A 90 -15.23 -16.35 -2.35
CA LYS A 90 -14.41 -15.78 -3.43
C LYS A 90 -13.12 -15.20 -2.89
N ALA A 91 -12.01 -15.44 -3.59
CA ALA A 91 -10.74 -14.78 -3.28
C ALA A 91 -10.83 -13.26 -3.48
N VAL A 92 -10.09 -12.47 -2.70
CA VAL A 92 -10.12 -11.01 -2.75
C VAL A 92 -8.73 -10.44 -2.99
N TYR A 93 -8.63 -9.59 -3.99
CA TYR A 93 -7.53 -8.63 -4.17
C TYR A 93 -8.05 -7.24 -3.80
N CYS A 94 -7.43 -6.56 -2.86
CA CYS A 94 -7.87 -5.26 -2.36
C CYS A 94 -6.79 -4.20 -2.56
N SER A 95 -7.03 -3.26 -3.49
CA SER A 95 -6.09 -2.16 -3.76
C SER A 95 -6.16 -1.02 -2.74
N ALA A 96 -7.19 -0.99 -1.92
CA ALA A 96 -7.41 0.03 -0.90
C ALA A 96 -7.13 -0.52 0.50
N ALA A 97 -6.10 -1.37 0.61
CA ALA A 97 -5.82 -2.12 1.81
C ALA A 97 -5.90 -1.27 3.08
N LEU A 98 -6.97 -1.51 3.84
CA LEU A 98 -7.12 -1.14 5.25
C LEU A 98 -6.98 0.37 5.58
N ASP A 99 -7.37 1.26 4.66
CA ASP A 99 -7.72 2.65 5.02
C ASP A 99 -9.07 2.62 5.78
N LEU A 100 -9.08 1.88 6.88
CA LEU A 100 -10.23 1.56 7.72
C LEU A 100 -9.91 1.97 9.15
N ASP A 101 -10.94 2.12 9.96
CA ASP A 101 -10.69 2.16 11.38
C ASP A 101 -10.20 0.79 11.91
N THR A 102 -9.61 0.79 13.10
CA THR A 102 -9.02 -0.43 13.68
C THR A 102 -10.06 -1.53 13.90
N SER A 103 -11.30 -1.17 14.23
CA SER A 103 -12.38 -2.11 14.49
C SER A 103 -12.88 -2.77 13.21
N GLU A 104 -13.05 -1.99 12.15
CA GLU A 104 -13.41 -2.51 10.82
C GLU A 104 -12.30 -3.41 10.26
N ALA A 105 -11.03 -3.01 10.40
CA ALA A 105 -9.89 -3.81 9.97
C ALA A 105 -9.80 -5.16 10.72
N ALA A 106 -10.06 -5.17 12.02
CA ALA A 106 -10.11 -6.39 12.82
C ALA A 106 -11.26 -7.32 12.38
N GLU A 107 -12.43 -6.75 12.06
CA GLU A 107 -13.59 -7.52 11.58
C GLU A 107 -13.33 -8.10 10.18
N VAL A 108 -12.72 -7.35 9.27
CA VAL A 108 -12.28 -7.87 7.95
C VAL A 108 -11.34 -9.06 8.14
N ARG A 109 -10.33 -8.90 9.00
CA ARG A 109 -9.35 -9.97 9.29
C ARG A 109 -10.02 -11.22 9.84
N ARG A 110 -10.97 -11.07 10.77
CA ARG A 110 -11.74 -12.16 11.34
C ARG A 110 -12.55 -12.90 10.26
N ARG A 111 -13.36 -12.18 9.47
CA ARG A 111 -14.23 -12.77 8.43
C ARG A 111 -13.44 -13.45 7.31
N VAL A 112 -12.36 -12.86 6.85
CA VAL A 112 -11.49 -13.46 5.83
C VAL A 112 -10.90 -14.79 6.33
N ARG A 113 -10.46 -14.83 7.60
CA ARG A 113 -9.92 -16.07 8.20
C ARG A 113 -11.00 -17.14 8.37
N GLU A 114 -12.19 -16.77 8.86
CA GLU A 114 -13.32 -17.68 9.02
C GLU A 114 -13.81 -18.24 7.67
N ALA A 115 -13.86 -17.42 6.64
CA ALA A 115 -14.23 -17.83 5.29
C ALA A 115 -13.16 -18.71 4.61
N GLY A 116 -11.91 -18.70 5.10
CA GLY A 116 -10.82 -19.48 4.54
C GLY A 116 -10.46 -19.10 3.09
N ILE A 117 -10.73 -17.86 2.69
CA ILE A 117 -10.45 -17.37 1.33
C ILE A 117 -9.02 -16.79 1.23
N ALA A 118 -8.46 -16.82 0.02
CA ALA A 118 -7.24 -16.08 -0.27
C ALA A 118 -7.55 -14.56 -0.29
N PHE A 119 -6.76 -13.79 0.45
CA PHE A 119 -6.87 -12.34 0.48
C PHE A 119 -5.51 -11.71 0.23
N MET A 120 -5.44 -10.77 -0.69
CA MET A 120 -4.26 -9.97 -0.95
C MET A 120 -4.55 -8.48 -0.79
N ALA A 121 -3.85 -7.85 0.15
CA ALA A 121 -3.73 -6.39 0.20
C ALA A 121 -2.67 -5.93 -0.81
N GLU A 122 -2.97 -4.87 -1.56
CA GLU A 122 -2.06 -4.31 -2.54
C GLU A 122 -0.99 -3.43 -1.87
N PHE A 123 0.27 -3.83 -1.97
CA PHE A 123 1.44 -3.05 -1.58
C PHE A 123 2.40 -2.88 -2.77
N PRO A 124 2.19 -1.86 -3.62
CA PRO A 124 2.95 -1.68 -4.86
C PRO A 124 4.45 -1.52 -4.62
N CYS A 125 4.84 -0.84 -3.54
CA CYS A 125 6.24 -0.57 -3.23
C CYS A 125 7.06 -1.86 -3.03
N ARG A 126 6.48 -2.93 -2.47
CA ARG A 126 7.15 -4.23 -2.27
C ARG A 126 7.55 -4.89 -3.59
N LEU A 127 6.71 -4.74 -4.63
CA LEU A 127 6.85 -5.42 -5.92
C LEU A 127 7.34 -4.50 -7.03
N ALA A 128 7.77 -3.30 -6.69
CA ALA A 128 8.42 -2.40 -7.64
C ALA A 128 9.78 -2.98 -8.06
N PRO A 129 10.15 -2.92 -9.35
CA PRO A 129 11.43 -3.42 -9.85
C PRO A 129 12.64 -2.95 -9.02
N ALA A 130 12.69 -1.65 -8.69
CA ALA A 130 13.76 -1.10 -7.86
C ALA A 130 13.82 -1.74 -6.46
N THR A 131 12.67 -2.06 -5.83
CA THR A 131 12.64 -2.73 -4.52
C THR A 131 13.10 -4.18 -4.63
N LEU A 132 12.64 -4.91 -5.65
CA LEU A 132 13.08 -6.29 -5.86
C LEU A 132 14.58 -6.35 -6.09
N ARG A 133 15.11 -5.44 -6.89
CA ARG A 133 16.54 -5.34 -7.15
C ARG A 133 17.34 -4.93 -5.91
N LEU A 134 16.82 -4.00 -5.09
CA LEU A 134 17.43 -3.67 -3.80
C LEU A 134 17.60 -4.91 -2.91
N LYS A 135 16.55 -5.73 -2.80
CA LYS A 135 16.59 -6.96 -1.99
C LYS A 135 17.65 -7.95 -2.47
N GLU A 136 17.82 -8.11 -3.79
CA GLU A 136 18.90 -8.90 -4.37
C GLU A 136 20.28 -8.34 -4.01
N LEU A 137 20.45 -7.01 -4.12
CA LEU A 137 21.70 -6.35 -3.76
C LEU A 137 22.01 -6.46 -2.26
N MET A 138 20.99 -6.34 -1.40
CA MET A 138 21.15 -6.55 0.03
C MET A 138 21.60 -7.98 0.35
N ALA A 139 21.00 -8.97 -0.30
CA ALA A 139 21.37 -10.37 -0.11
C ALA A 139 22.78 -10.71 -0.60
N THR A 140 23.26 -10.05 -1.65
CA THR A 140 24.52 -10.43 -2.34
C THR A 140 25.70 -9.49 -2.05
N ARG A 141 25.45 -8.18 -1.95
CA ARG A 141 26.51 -7.14 -1.91
C ARG A 141 26.43 -6.23 -0.69
N LEU A 142 25.31 -5.55 -0.49
CA LEU A 142 25.18 -4.44 0.47
C LEU A 142 25.07 -4.96 1.92
N GLY A 143 24.60 -6.20 2.13
CA GLY A 143 24.37 -6.75 3.45
C GLY A 143 23.10 -6.24 4.13
N ARG A 144 22.98 -6.43 5.44
CA ARG A 144 21.77 -6.10 6.21
C ARG A 144 21.56 -4.59 6.29
N PRO A 145 20.29 -4.10 6.25
CA PRO A 145 19.98 -2.69 6.45
C PRO A 145 20.25 -2.26 7.90
N ARG A 146 20.63 -1.00 8.07
CA ARG A 146 20.86 -0.37 9.37
C ARG A 146 19.95 0.85 9.57
N LEU A 147 19.88 1.73 8.55
CA LEU A 147 19.04 2.91 8.59
C LEU A 147 18.23 3.00 7.30
N LEU A 148 16.95 3.37 7.43
CA LEU A 148 16.06 3.63 6.31
C LEU A 148 15.48 5.04 6.46
N PHE A 149 15.42 5.76 5.34
CA PHE A 149 14.78 7.07 5.23
C PHE A 149 13.75 6.99 4.11
N CYS A 150 12.47 6.94 4.46
CA CYS A 150 11.37 6.83 3.53
C CYS A 150 10.61 8.16 3.51
N ASN A 151 10.55 8.82 2.35
CA ASN A 151 10.04 10.18 2.24
C ASN A 151 9.01 10.31 1.13
N ARG A 152 7.88 10.98 1.43
CA ARG A 152 6.92 11.44 0.42
C ARG A 152 6.54 12.89 0.64
N ARG A 153 6.70 13.70 -0.41
CA ARG A 153 6.35 15.12 -0.42
C ARG A 153 5.29 15.37 -1.48
N HIS A 154 4.21 16.04 -1.08
CA HIS A 154 3.14 16.41 -1.97
C HIS A 154 2.87 17.91 -1.91
N THR A 155 2.30 18.45 -2.99
CA THR A 155 1.64 19.75 -2.94
C THR A 155 0.31 19.62 -2.21
N SER A 156 -0.01 20.56 -1.34
CA SER A 156 -1.34 20.66 -0.76
C SER A 156 -2.35 20.91 -1.88
N SER A 157 -3.45 20.17 -1.89
CA SER A 157 -4.54 20.38 -2.83
C SER A 157 -5.72 20.98 -2.09
N ALA A 158 -6.19 22.16 -2.53
CA ALA A 158 -7.40 22.78 -2.00
C ALA A 158 -8.64 21.87 -2.15
N ALA A 159 -8.61 20.91 -3.09
CA ALA A 159 -9.65 19.91 -3.27
C ALA A 159 -9.56 18.74 -2.29
N SER A 160 -8.48 18.56 -1.57
CA SER A 160 -8.35 17.54 -0.52
C SER A 160 -8.79 18.07 0.84
N MET A 161 -9.93 18.72 0.90
CA MET A 161 -10.62 19.10 2.17
C MET A 161 -11.13 17.85 2.94
N ARG A 162 -10.58 16.67 2.67
CA ARG A 162 -10.86 15.47 3.49
C ARG A 162 -9.64 15.17 4.31
N PRO A 163 -9.67 15.47 5.63
CA PRO A 163 -8.63 15.05 6.53
C PRO A 163 -8.52 13.51 6.49
N TYR A 164 -7.30 13.01 6.47
CA TYR A 164 -6.90 11.63 6.76
C TYR A 164 -6.77 10.60 5.63
N SER A 165 -7.62 10.52 4.58
CA SER A 165 -7.65 9.27 3.80
C SER A 165 -6.46 9.02 2.87
N ALA A 166 -5.91 10.07 2.25
CA ALA A 166 -4.77 9.88 1.32
C ALA A 166 -3.43 9.72 2.06
N ASP A 167 -3.22 10.51 3.11
CA ASP A 167 -1.97 10.50 3.88
C ASP A 167 -1.86 9.23 4.74
N MET A 168 -2.96 8.75 5.34
CA MET A 168 -2.99 7.49 6.09
C MET A 168 -2.63 6.30 5.22
N ARG A 169 -3.24 6.20 4.05
CA ARG A 169 -2.93 5.13 3.10
C ARG A 169 -1.46 5.14 2.68
N GLN A 170 -0.92 6.32 2.41
CA GLN A 170 0.49 6.45 2.07
C GLN A 170 1.40 6.06 3.22
N LEU A 171 1.06 6.47 4.45
CA LEU A 171 1.82 6.06 5.64
C LEU A 171 1.78 4.55 5.85
N ILE A 172 0.63 3.90 5.67
CA ILE A 172 0.49 2.45 5.74
C ILE A 172 1.40 1.78 4.69
N GLU A 173 1.39 2.26 3.43
CA GLU A 173 2.26 1.75 2.36
C GLU A 173 3.76 1.94 2.68
N MET A 174 4.14 3.09 3.24
CA MET A 174 5.54 3.39 3.60
C MET A 174 6.02 2.55 4.79
N VAL A 175 5.18 2.38 5.81
CA VAL A 175 5.45 1.51 6.96
C VAL A 175 5.63 0.07 6.50
N ASP A 176 4.70 -0.40 5.69
CA ASP A 176 4.75 -1.74 5.12
C ASP A 176 6.03 -1.96 4.29
N TRP A 177 6.40 -0.99 3.46
CA TRP A 177 7.61 -1.04 2.64
C TRP A 177 8.88 -1.11 3.50
N CYS A 178 8.99 -0.28 4.54
CA CYS A 178 10.12 -0.33 5.46
C CYS A 178 10.22 -1.68 6.19
N ARG A 179 9.09 -2.24 6.67
CA ARG A 179 9.04 -3.57 7.31
C ARG A 179 9.50 -4.67 6.35
N ASP A 180 9.01 -4.64 5.10
CA ASP A 180 9.36 -5.60 4.05
C ASP A 180 10.85 -5.54 3.67
N VAL A 181 11.46 -4.36 3.63
CA VAL A 181 12.90 -4.18 3.36
C VAL A 181 13.76 -4.62 4.54
N VAL A 182 13.34 -4.33 5.76
CA VAL A 182 14.07 -4.75 6.98
C VAL A 182 13.93 -6.26 7.21
N GLY A 183 12.76 -6.83 6.93
CA GLY A 183 12.48 -8.26 7.04
C GLY A 183 12.23 -8.78 8.45
N ILE A 184 12.08 -7.87 9.46
CA ILE A 184 11.67 -8.17 10.84
C ILE A 184 10.64 -7.14 11.30
N GLU A 185 9.94 -7.44 12.40
CA GLU A 185 8.94 -6.53 12.96
C GLU A 185 9.59 -5.42 13.80
N ALA A 186 8.98 -4.22 13.75
CA ALA A 186 9.38 -3.12 14.61
C ALA A 186 8.89 -3.38 16.05
N SER A 187 9.71 -3.08 17.04
CA SER A 187 9.40 -3.23 18.47
C SER A 187 8.82 -1.97 19.09
N SER A 188 9.09 -0.81 18.52
CA SER A 188 8.57 0.47 19.05
C SER A 188 8.47 1.55 17.98
N VAL A 189 7.66 2.56 18.27
CA VAL A 189 7.45 3.72 17.40
C VAL A 189 7.45 5.03 18.19
N VAL A 190 7.96 6.08 17.53
CA VAL A 190 7.83 7.47 17.96
C VAL A 190 7.23 8.26 16.82
N GLY A 191 6.17 9.03 17.08
CA GLY A 191 5.51 9.89 16.11
C GLY A 191 5.66 11.37 16.41
N ALA A 192 5.68 12.20 15.35
CA ALA A 192 5.52 13.65 15.43
C ALA A 192 4.66 14.15 14.26
N ALA A 193 3.99 15.27 14.44
CA ALA A 193 3.14 15.86 13.42
C ALA A 193 3.20 17.40 13.46
N HIS A 194 2.94 18.02 12.32
CA HIS A 194 2.73 19.47 12.20
C HIS A 194 1.37 19.74 11.56
N SER A 195 0.77 20.88 11.92
CA SER A 195 -0.45 21.40 11.29
C SER A 195 -0.27 22.91 11.09
N SER A 196 -0.45 23.36 9.85
CA SER A 196 -0.45 24.80 9.52
C SER A 196 -1.76 25.49 9.87
N ALA A 197 -2.82 24.73 10.23
CA ALA A 197 -4.09 25.34 10.63
C ALA A 197 -3.94 26.15 11.94
N PRO A 198 -4.50 27.38 12.03
CA PRO A 198 -4.43 28.19 13.26
C PRO A 198 -5.00 27.42 14.45
N VAL A 199 -4.34 27.54 15.60
CA VAL A 199 -4.86 27.02 16.87
C VAL A 199 -6.18 27.71 17.16
N GLY A 200 -7.30 26.98 17.20
CA GLY A 200 -8.65 27.51 17.39
C GLY A 200 -9.56 27.47 16.15
N ALA A 201 -9.03 27.14 14.96
CA ALA A 201 -9.83 26.92 13.74
C ALA A 201 -10.51 25.55 13.70
N ALA A 202 -10.28 24.69 14.68
CA ALA A 202 -10.97 23.42 14.80
C ALA A 202 -12.44 23.70 15.18
N ALA A 203 -13.36 23.38 14.26
CA ALA A 203 -14.75 23.21 14.62
C ALA A 203 -14.83 22.19 15.76
N GLU A 204 -15.72 22.38 16.71
CA GLU A 204 -15.83 21.75 18.04
C GLU A 204 -15.78 20.20 18.07
N HIS A 205 -15.58 19.50 16.93
CA HIS A 205 -15.64 18.05 16.83
C HIS A 205 -14.59 17.41 15.88
N SER A 206 -13.61 18.16 15.36
CA SER A 206 -12.60 17.58 14.48
C SER A 206 -11.20 18.14 14.78
N ALA A 207 -10.22 17.24 14.98
CA ALA A 207 -8.82 17.64 15.11
C ALA A 207 -8.35 18.38 13.84
N ALA A 208 -7.55 19.44 13.99
CA ALA A 208 -7.01 20.19 12.85
C ALA A 208 -6.26 19.24 11.90
N PRO A 209 -6.44 19.39 10.56
CA PRO A 209 -5.75 18.55 9.58
C PRO A 209 -4.23 18.71 9.75
N LYS A 210 -3.53 17.58 9.72
CA LYS A 210 -2.08 17.55 9.80
C LYS A 210 -1.52 17.57 8.39
N ASP A 211 -0.65 18.49 8.10
CA ASP A 211 0.00 18.65 6.78
C ASP A 211 1.37 17.96 6.71
N TYR A 212 1.92 17.53 7.84
CA TYR A 212 3.15 16.76 7.92
C TYR A 212 3.10 15.75 9.05
N LEU A 213 3.47 14.51 8.74
CA LEU A 213 3.58 13.40 9.67
C LEU A 213 4.95 12.76 9.53
N VAL A 214 5.59 12.51 10.65
CA VAL A 214 6.84 11.76 10.72
C VAL A 214 6.76 10.71 11.82
N MET A 215 7.37 9.55 11.57
CA MET A 215 7.52 8.51 12.57
C MET A 215 8.88 7.85 12.47
N THR A 216 9.36 7.34 13.58
CA THR A 216 10.57 6.53 13.65
C THR A 216 10.21 5.17 14.20
N LEU A 217 10.53 4.13 13.45
CA LEU A 217 10.38 2.73 13.83
C LEU A 217 11.72 2.18 14.29
N ASP A 218 11.73 1.53 15.44
CA ASP A 218 12.90 0.83 15.97
C ASP A 218 12.67 -0.70 15.82
N PHE A 219 13.57 -1.37 15.12
CA PHE A 219 13.55 -2.79 14.87
C PHE A 219 14.50 -3.56 15.79
N SER A 220 14.88 -2.98 16.90
CA SER A 220 15.70 -3.64 17.92
C SER A 220 14.93 -4.77 18.60
N PRO A 221 15.59 -5.84 19.06
CA PRO A 221 14.96 -6.83 19.91
C PRO A 221 14.37 -6.18 21.18
N LEU A 222 13.31 -6.77 21.71
CA LEU A 222 12.68 -6.29 22.95
C LEU A 222 13.73 -6.21 24.08
N GLY A 223 13.82 -5.03 24.71
CA GLY A 223 14.79 -4.76 25.78
C GLY A 223 16.16 -4.25 25.31
N GLU A 224 16.45 -4.26 24.00
CA GLU A 224 17.77 -3.84 23.45
C GLU A 224 17.63 -2.61 22.54
N VAL A 225 17.01 -1.54 23.04
CA VAL A 225 16.72 -0.32 22.27
C VAL A 225 17.97 0.22 21.55
N GLY A 226 17.84 0.50 20.24
CA GLY A 226 18.90 1.14 19.44
C GLY A 226 19.98 0.18 18.92
N THR A 227 19.82 -1.13 19.06
CA THR A 227 20.75 -2.13 18.54
C THR A 227 20.36 -2.66 17.16
N GLY A 228 19.09 -2.56 16.81
CA GLY A 228 18.52 -2.99 15.52
C GLY A 228 18.48 -1.89 14.45
N PRO A 229 17.96 -2.20 13.27
CA PRO A 229 17.68 -1.22 12.24
C PRO A 229 16.70 -0.14 12.72
N VAL A 230 16.81 1.06 12.15
CA VAL A 230 15.88 2.16 12.41
C VAL A 230 15.34 2.68 11.08
N ALA A 231 14.02 2.87 10.98
CA ALA A 231 13.39 3.51 9.83
C ALA A 231 12.76 4.85 10.25
N GLN A 232 13.14 5.91 9.54
CA GLN A 232 12.48 7.21 9.61
C GLN A 232 11.55 7.37 8.41
N ILE A 233 10.26 7.58 8.69
CA ILE A 233 9.21 7.71 7.68
C ILE A 233 8.63 9.11 7.78
N ALA A 234 8.61 9.85 6.68
CA ALA A 234 8.08 11.21 6.61
C ALA A 234 7.15 11.39 5.41
N CYS A 235 5.93 11.86 5.68
CA CYS A 235 4.93 12.13 4.65
C CYS A 235 4.28 13.49 4.91
N GLY A 236 4.14 14.32 3.87
CA GLY A 236 3.46 15.59 4.03
C GLY A 236 3.09 16.29 2.75
N SER A 237 1.99 17.04 2.84
CA SER A 237 1.43 17.90 1.79
C SER A 237 1.49 19.37 2.18
N TYR A 238 2.68 19.81 2.61
CA TYR A 238 2.97 21.14 3.15
C TYR A 238 3.45 22.15 2.09
N VAL A 239 3.60 21.73 0.84
CA VAL A 239 3.95 22.63 -0.26
C VAL A 239 2.69 23.26 -0.81
N ALA A 240 2.60 24.60 -0.79
CA ALA A 240 1.45 25.32 -1.30
C ALA A 240 1.25 25.06 -2.80
N PRO A 241 -0.01 25.01 -3.31
CA PRO A 241 -0.31 24.70 -4.71
C PRO A 241 0.36 25.63 -5.71
N GLU A 242 0.53 26.89 -5.37
CA GLU A 242 1.21 27.91 -6.15
C GLU A 242 2.73 27.69 -6.28
N TRP A 243 3.31 26.87 -5.40
CA TRP A 243 4.73 26.50 -5.39
C TRP A 243 4.93 25.03 -5.78
N HIS A 244 4.13 24.52 -6.70
CA HIS A 244 4.17 23.11 -7.09
C HIS A 244 5.57 22.63 -7.53
N GLU A 245 6.39 23.52 -8.11
CA GLU A 245 7.77 23.21 -8.50
C GLU A 245 8.67 22.89 -7.28
N ALA A 246 8.36 23.45 -6.10
CA ALA A 246 9.10 23.17 -4.88
C ALA A 246 8.96 21.69 -4.42
N ALA A 247 7.89 21.04 -4.79
CA ALA A 247 7.70 19.61 -4.47
C ALA A 247 8.74 18.72 -5.18
N ALA A 248 9.12 19.09 -6.42
CA ALA A 248 10.11 18.35 -7.20
C ALA A 248 11.56 18.85 -6.97
N PHE A 249 11.74 20.07 -6.41
CA PHE A 249 13.07 20.63 -6.25
C PHE A 249 13.87 19.88 -5.19
N ARG A 250 15.02 19.30 -5.58
CA ARG A 250 15.88 18.48 -4.72
C ARG A 250 15.09 17.45 -3.93
N ARG A 251 14.17 16.78 -4.59
CA ARG A 251 13.35 15.74 -3.97
C ARG A 251 14.26 14.66 -3.38
N PRO A 252 14.09 14.28 -2.10
CA PRO A 252 14.78 13.12 -1.57
C PRO A 252 14.31 11.85 -2.30
N ALA A 253 15.16 10.83 -2.35
CA ALA A 253 14.76 9.52 -2.84
C ALA A 253 13.53 9.02 -2.09
N ASP A 254 12.65 8.27 -2.77
CA ASP A 254 11.46 7.68 -2.13
C ASP A 254 11.85 6.78 -0.96
N LEU A 255 12.98 6.04 -1.11
CA LEU A 255 13.61 5.29 -0.03
C LEU A 255 15.14 5.37 -0.15
N GLN A 256 15.80 5.69 0.95
CA GLN A 256 17.24 5.55 1.12
C GLN A 256 17.50 4.46 2.16
N VAL A 257 18.40 3.53 1.86
CA VAL A 257 18.77 2.43 2.76
C VAL A 257 20.26 2.40 2.97
N VAL A 258 20.70 2.65 4.20
CA VAL A 258 22.07 2.45 4.62
C VAL A 258 22.24 1.02 5.09
N CYS A 259 23.09 0.27 4.42
CA CYS A 259 23.39 -1.13 4.70
C CYS A 259 24.76 -1.29 5.37
N GLN A 260 25.15 -2.51 5.68
CA GLN A 260 26.45 -2.82 6.30
C GLN A 260 27.63 -2.46 5.40
N ARG A 261 27.49 -2.60 4.06
CA ARG A 261 28.59 -2.47 3.09
C ARG A 261 28.27 -1.49 1.96
N GLY A 262 27.30 -0.61 2.14
CA GLY A 262 26.95 0.39 1.15
C GLY A 262 25.66 1.13 1.46
N ILE A 263 25.25 1.96 0.51
CA ILE A 263 24.02 2.76 0.61
C ILE A 263 23.27 2.73 -0.72
N ALA A 264 21.96 2.61 -0.68
CA ALA A 264 21.10 2.60 -1.85
C ALA A 264 20.03 3.71 -1.79
N PHE A 265 19.67 4.24 -2.94
CA PHE A 265 18.65 5.26 -3.14
C PHE A 265 17.68 4.75 -4.21
N LEU A 266 16.40 4.75 -3.89
CA LEU A 266 15.34 4.28 -4.76
C LEU A 266 14.39 5.43 -5.10
N ASP A 267 14.12 5.58 -6.41
CA ASP A 267 13.00 6.37 -6.92
C ASP A 267 12.07 5.41 -7.67
N LEU A 268 10.90 5.20 -7.08
CA LEU A 268 9.95 4.23 -7.58
C LEU A 268 9.32 4.66 -8.91
N PRO A 269 9.00 3.70 -9.78
CA PRO A 269 9.16 2.25 -9.56
C PRO A 269 10.47 1.65 -10.10
N HIS A 270 11.31 2.39 -10.84
CA HIS A 270 12.32 1.81 -11.73
C HIS A 270 13.76 2.22 -11.46
N THR A 271 14.00 3.30 -10.71
CA THR A 271 15.36 3.86 -10.56
C THR A 271 16.00 3.39 -9.25
N LEU A 272 17.21 2.88 -9.38
CA LEU A 272 18.04 2.46 -8.26
C LEU A 272 19.47 2.95 -8.44
N VAL A 273 19.96 3.72 -7.49
CA VAL A 273 21.35 4.14 -7.39
C VAL A 273 21.95 3.62 -6.10
N TRP A 274 23.13 3.00 -6.14
CA TRP A 274 23.80 2.58 -4.92
C TRP A 274 25.29 2.83 -4.96
N PHE A 275 25.89 2.82 -3.78
CA PHE A 275 27.30 2.98 -3.56
C PHE A 275 27.80 1.81 -2.70
N ASP A 276 28.89 1.19 -3.13
CA ASP A 276 29.64 0.19 -2.39
C ASP A 276 31.15 0.48 -2.50
N GLU A 277 32.01 -0.45 -2.11
CA GLU A 277 33.48 -0.29 -2.19
C GLU A 277 34.00 -0.06 -3.60
N ALA A 278 33.26 -0.50 -4.62
CA ALA A 278 33.61 -0.31 -6.02
C ALA A 278 33.18 1.06 -6.59
N GLY A 279 32.44 1.85 -5.83
CA GLY A 279 31.98 3.20 -6.19
C GLY A 279 30.49 3.30 -6.43
N GLN A 280 30.11 4.22 -7.32
CA GLN A 280 28.71 4.50 -7.66
C GLN A 280 28.21 3.60 -8.79
N HIS A 281 27.02 3.08 -8.60
CA HIS A 281 26.27 2.30 -9.60
C HIS A 281 24.88 2.90 -9.79
N SER A 282 24.33 2.78 -11.00
CA SER A 282 22.99 3.23 -11.33
C SER A 282 22.31 2.23 -12.27
N GLU A 283 21.09 1.85 -11.96
CA GLU A 283 20.25 0.98 -12.79
C GLU A 283 18.90 1.66 -13.05
N LEU A 284 18.47 1.62 -14.32
CA LEU A 284 17.13 1.99 -14.75
C LEU A 284 16.42 0.70 -15.21
N LEU A 285 15.36 0.33 -14.50
CA LEU A 285 14.69 -0.95 -14.63
C LEU A 285 13.36 -0.86 -15.42
N ASP A 286 13.33 0.03 -16.43
CA ASP A 286 12.13 0.31 -17.25
C ASP A 286 11.69 -0.88 -18.11
N HIS A 287 12.60 -1.81 -18.38
CA HIS A 287 12.31 -3.03 -19.14
C HIS A 287 11.80 -4.18 -18.27
N ASP A 288 11.81 -4.02 -16.96
CA ASP A 288 11.29 -5.01 -16.06
C ASP A 288 9.76 -5.03 -16.09
N ARG A 289 9.20 -6.14 -15.64
CA ARG A 289 7.76 -6.32 -15.60
C ARG A 289 7.08 -5.23 -14.78
N PRO A 290 6.05 -4.55 -15.32
CA PRO A 290 5.32 -3.50 -14.63
C PRO A 290 4.73 -3.97 -13.28
N VAL A 291 4.67 -3.07 -12.31
CA VAL A 291 4.17 -3.36 -10.95
C VAL A 291 2.78 -3.99 -10.96
N GLY A 292 1.88 -3.52 -11.85
CA GLY A 292 0.53 -4.09 -11.96
C GLY A 292 0.52 -5.58 -12.34
N GLU A 293 1.41 -5.98 -13.24
CA GLU A 293 1.57 -7.39 -13.62
C GLU A 293 2.18 -8.21 -12.48
N GLN A 294 3.20 -7.66 -11.77
CA GLN A 294 3.81 -8.32 -10.62
C GLN A 294 2.77 -8.60 -9.53
N LEU A 295 1.94 -7.60 -9.20
CA LEU A 295 0.87 -7.70 -8.21
C LEU A 295 -0.15 -8.78 -8.59
N LEU A 296 -0.64 -8.77 -9.83
CA LEU A 296 -1.62 -9.77 -10.29
C LEU A 296 -1.02 -11.17 -10.36
N LEU A 297 0.23 -11.32 -10.79
CA LEU A 297 0.91 -12.63 -10.78
C LEU A 297 1.09 -13.16 -9.36
N TYR A 298 1.41 -12.28 -8.41
CA TYR A 298 1.51 -12.65 -7.00
C TYR A 298 0.14 -13.11 -6.46
N PHE A 299 -0.93 -12.37 -6.76
CA PHE A 299 -2.30 -12.75 -6.41
C PHE A 299 -2.70 -14.09 -7.04
N HIS A 300 -2.43 -14.29 -8.34
CA HIS A 300 -2.71 -15.56 -9.01
C HIS A 300 -2.02 -16.73 -8.33
N ARG A 301 -0.75 -16.58 -7.93
CA ARG A 301 -0.01 -17.63 -7.20
C ARG A 301 -0.64 -17.91 -5.83
N GLN A 302 -1.09 -16.89 -5.10
CA GLN A 302 -1.75 -17.08 -3.82
C GLN A 302 -3.05 -17.88 -3.96
N VAL A 303 -3.89 -17.52 -4.94
CA VAL A 303 -5.15 -18.22 -5.19
C VAL A 303 -4.93 -19.64 -5.71
N SER A 304 -3.91 -19.86 -6.54
CA SER A 304 -3.59 -21.17 -7.12
C SER A 304 -2.81 -22.08 -6.16
N SER A 305 -2.32 -21.54 -5.05
CA SER A 305 -1.58 -22.32 -4.03
C SER A 305 -2.55 -23.10 -3.16
N LEU A 306 -2.21 -24.35 -2.84
CA LEU A 306 -2.95 -25.15 -1.85
C LEU A 306 -2.73 -24.67 -0.42
N VAL A 307 -1.76 -23.78 -0.20
CA VAL A 307 -1.46 -23.20 1.11
C VAL A 307 -2.10 -21.81 1.19
N LEU A 308 -3.12 -21.66 2.02
CA LEU A 308 -3.72 -20.37 2.33
C LEU A 308 -2.66 -19.45 2.98
N LYS A 309 -2.33 -18.37 2.30
CA LYS A 309 -1.46 -17.32 2.83
C LYS A 309 -2.27 -16.05 3.08
N THR A 310 -2.58 -15.80 4.33
CA THR A 310 -3.21 -14.54 4.78
C THR A 310 -2.17 -13.48 5.15
N SER A 311 -0.89 -13.72 4.88
CA SER A 311 0.22 -12.86 5.30
C SER A 311 0.04 -11.40 4.89
N SER A 312 -0.45 -11.12 3.67
CA SER A 312 -0.62 -9.74 3.23
C SER A 312 -1.75 -8.99 3.96
N LEU A 313 -2.78 -9.69 4.45
CA LEU A 313 -3.82 -9.10 5.29
C LEU A 313 -3.29 -8.81 6.70
N ASP A 314 -2.50 -9.71 7.26
CA ASP A 314 -1.85 -9.52 8.56
C ASP A 314 -0.82 -8.39 8.48
N ASP A 315 -0.04 -8.32 7.40
CA ASP A 315 0.90 -7.22 7.13
C ASP A 315 0.18 -5.87 7.05
N ALA A 316 -0.94 -5.82 6.36
CA ALA A 316 -1.73 -4.60 6.23
C ALA A 316 -2.32 -4.15 7.57
N TYR A 317 -2.83 -5.10 8.36
CA TYR A 317 -3.32 -4.84 9.71
C TYR A 317 -2.19 -4.35 10.63
N GLN A 318 -1.02 -4.96 10.56
CA GLN A 318 0.14 -4.55 11.33
C GLN A 318 0.63 -3.15 10.95
N ALA A 319 0.71 -2.84 9.65
CA ALA A 319 1.08 -1.51 9.19
C ALA A 319 0.09 -0.43 9.65
N LEU A 320 -1.22 -0.69 9.59
CA LEU A 320 -2.26 0.18 10.13
C LEU A 320 -2.08 0.38 11.64
N THR A 321 -1.84 -0.69 12.39
CA THR A 321 -1.62 -0.63 13.85
C THR A 321 -0.41 0.24 14.18
N ILE A 322 0.69 0.10 13.46
CA ILE A 322 1.89 0.92 13.65
C ILE A 322 1.60 2.40 13.39
N VAL A 323 0.87 2.74 12.32
CA VAL A 323 0.51 4.13 12.02
C VAL A 323 -0.37 4.72 13.13
N ASN A 324 -1.36 3.98 13.62
CA ASN A 324 -2.21 4.42 14.74
C ASN A 324 -1.40 4.61 16.03
N ARG A 325 -0.49 3.69 16.34
CA ARG A 325 0.43 3.83 17.49
C ARG A 325 1.37 5.03 17.35
N ALA A 326 1.83 5.37 16.13
CA ALA A 326 2.60 6.57 15.90
C ALA A 326 1.81 7.85 16.19
N GLN A 327 0.51 7.88 15.87
CA GLN A 327 -0.38 8.99 16.22
C GLN A 327 -0.63 9.09 17.73
N GLU A 328 -0.81 7.95 18.40
CA GLU A 328 -0.90 7.92 19.87
C GLU A 328 0.41 8.40 20.52
N SER A 329 1.55 7.96 20.01
CA SER A 329 2.88 8.40 20.45
C SER A 329 3.03 9.93 20.35
N TYR A 330 2.60 10.53 19.25
CA TYR A 330 2.55 11.96 19.08
C TYR A 330 1.66 12.64 20.12
N ALA A 331 0.45 12.10 20.34
CA ALA A 331 -0.49 12.67 21.30
C ALA A 331 -0.01 12.58 22.75
N GLN A 332 0.71 11.51 23.09
CA GLN A 332 1.25 11.27 24.43
C GLN A 332 2.67 11.87 24.64
N GLY A 333 3.35 12.25 23.56
CA GLY A 333 4.71 12.78 23.62
C GLY A 333 5.76 11.74 24.04
N CYS A 334 5.51 10.43 23.84
CA CYS A 334 6.40 9.36 24.29
C CYS A 334 6.54 8.25 23.25
N ARG A 335 7.60 7.42 23.41
CA ARG A 335 7.77 6.19 22.63
C ARG A 335 6.76 5.14 23.07
N LEU A 336 6.15 4.46 22.11
CA LEU A 336 5.20 3.36 22.37
C LEU A 336 5.74 2.02 21.84
N GLY A 337 5.54 0.96 22.59
CA GLY A 337 5.82 -0.42 22.18
C GLY A 337 4.81 -0.91 21.12
N LEU A 338 5.28 -1.79 20.27
CA LEU A 338 4.50 -2.49 19.23
C LEU A 338 4.49 -3.98 19.61
N GLU A 339 3.53 -4.36 20.46
CA GLU A 339 3.30 -5.75 20.86
C GLU A 339 2.34 -6.47 19.90
#